data_417a4a75c81f0f72424e600738bd7fca
#
_entry.id   417a4a75c81f0f72424e600738bd7fca
#
_cell.length_a   1.000
_cell.length_b   1.000
_cell.length_c   1.000
_cell.angle_alpha   90.00
_cell.angle_beta   90.00
_cell.angle_gamma   90.00
#
_symmetry.space_group_name_H-M   'P 1'
#
loop_
_entity.id
_entity.type
_entity.pdbx_description
1 polymer ?
#
loop_
_entity_poly.entity_id
_entity_poly.type
_entity_poly.pdbx_seq_one_letter_code
_entity_poly.pdbx_strand_id
1 'polypeptide(L)'
;MKFLVITSAPTLIKDTTYQAYAPYVREMDIWFSKVEEVTIVSPTTYNKKLLCSSFKRQDIQVTSVTNIDFLNIRNAFISLLSIPVTFFKLLKACKETDHIHLRCPGNIGLLGCIVQLFFPRKAKTAKYAGNWDPNAKQPLSYRLQKWILGNTFLTKNMNVLVYGEWHAQSKNILPFFTATYKEDKKEEIQEKNFSPPWRFLFVGNLSPGKRPLYALKLIEALYKKGIAVSLDVYGDGAKRNVLEQYSSDNGLTDLVSFHGNQPAAIIEKAYKESHFLMLPSQSEGWPKVIAEAMFFGLVPIATPISCVPWMLDKENRGILLSLSKKTDTDRIAEVLKTPGNLRSKSLAAKEWSQYYTLNRFEKEIQKLL
;
A
#
# COMPACT_ATOMS: atom_id res chain seq x y z
N MET A 1 22.27 -17.69 6.24
CA MET A 1 21.73 -16.65 7.17
C MET A 1 20.32 -17.03 7.58
N LYS A 2 20.06 -17.09 8.89
CA LYS A 2 18.75 -17.35 9.50
C LYS A 2 17.97 -16.04 9.63
N PHE A 3 16.83 -15.95 8.96
CA PHE A 3 16.02 -14.74 8.83
C PHE A 3 14.71 -14.86 9.61
N LEU A 4 14.48 -13.92 10.54
CA LEU A 4 13.27 -13.86 11.36
C LEU A 4 12.34 -12.78 10.86
N VAL A 5 11.06 -13.11 10.65
CA VAL A 5 9.99 -12.15 10.39
C VAL A 5 9.04 -12.07 11.58
N ILE A 6 8.86 -10.87 12.13
CA ILE A 6 7.88 -10.58 13.17
C ILE A 6 6.76 -9.75 12.56
N THR A 7 5.53 -10.30 12.54
CA THR A 7 4.41 -9.66 11.83
C THR A 7 3.07 -9.87 12.52
N SER A 8 2.19 -8.87 12.38
CA SER A 8 0.77 -9.00 12.73
C SER A 8 -0.07 -9.60 11.59
N ALA A 9 0.50 -9.74 10.38
CA ALA A 9 -0.17 -10.42 9.28
C ALA A 9 -0.23 -11.92 9.58
N PRO A 10 -1.43 -12.55 9.58
CA PRO A 10 -1.57 -13.95 9.93
C PRO A 10 -0.93 -14.85 8.86
N THR A 11 -0.21 -15.87 9.32
CA THR A 11 0.29 -16.97 8.50
C THR A 11 -0.64 -18.18 8.74
N LEU A 12 -1.54 -18.41 7.80
CA LEU A 12 -2.53 -19.48 7.88
C LEU A 12 -1.89 -20.81 7.47
N ILE A 13 -2.24 -21.86 8.18
CA ILE A 13 -1.84 -23.22 7.85
C ILE A 13 -3.01 -23.87 7.13
N LYS A 14 -2.81 -24.27 5.88
CA LYS A 14 -3.80 -24.98 5.09
C LYS A 14 -3.15 -26.24 4.49
N ASP A 15 -3.67 -27.39 4.91
CA ASP A 15 -3.08 -28.68 4.60
C ASP A 15 -1.60 -28.71 5.06
N THR A 16 -0.66 -28.82 4.15
CA THR A 16 0.79 -28.80 4.39
C THR A 16 1.45 -27.49 4.00
N THR A 17 0.67 -26.46 3.60
CA THR A 17 1.21 -25.20 3.07
C THR A 17 0.93 -24.01 4.00
N TYR A 18 1.85 -23.05 3.98
CA TYR A 18 1.68 -21.77 4.65
C TYR A 18 1.14 -20.73 3.68
N GLN A 19 0.07 -20.05 4.09
CA GLN A 19 -0.59 -19.02 3.30
C GLN A 19 -0.70 -17.72 4.09
N ALA A 20 -0.64 -16.60 3.38
CA ALA A 20 -0.92 -15.29 3.94
C ALA A 20 -1.54 -14.37 2.90
N TYR A 21 -1.82 -13.11 3.27
CA TYR A 21 -2.35 -12.11 2.33
C TYR A 21 -1.50 -12.01 1.07
N ALA A 22 -2.09 -12.22 -0.09
CA ALA A 22 -1.37 -12.41 -1.36
C ALA A 22 -0.36 -11.30 -1.71
N PRO A 23 -0.65 -9.98 -1.54
CA PRO A 23 0.35 -8.93 -1.73
C PRO A 23 1.53 -9.00 -0.77
N TYR A 24 1.31 -9.46 0.47
CA TYR A 24 2.37 -9.66 1.47
C TYR A 24 3.25 -10.85 1.08
N VAL A 25 2.63 -11.96 0.66
CA VAL A 25 3.38 -13.16 0.22
C VAL A 25 4.30 -12.83 -0.95
N ARG A 26 3.80 -12.11 -1.97
CA ARG A 26 4.62 -11.70 -3.13
C ARG A 26 5.86 -10.88 -2.73
N GLU A 27 5.72 -10.01 -1.74
CA GLU A 27 6.84 -9.23 -1.22
C GLU A 27 7.81 -10.11 -0.44
N MET A 28 7.28 -10.95 0.46
CA MET A 28 8.10 -11.80 1.32
C MET A 28 8.81 -12.92 0.57
N ASP A 29 8.23 -13.45 -0.50
CA ASP A 29 8.90 -14.45 -1.36
C ASP A 29 10.21 -13.91 -1.95
N ILE A 30 10.31 -12.59 -2.20
CA ILE A 30 11.54 -11.96 -2.67
C ILE A 30 12.58 -11.93 -1.54
N TRP A 31 12.19 -11.58 -0.31
CA TRP A 31 13.08 -11.65 0.85
C TRP A 31 13.56 -13.10 1.10
N PHE A 32 12.63 -14.03 1.09
CA PHE A 32 12.88 -15.44 1.40
C PHE A 32 13.77 -16.13 0.38
N SER A 33 13.77 -15.68 -0.88
CA SER A 33 14.67 -16.23 -1.92
C SER A 33 16.14 -15.87 -1.72
N LYS A 34 16.48 -14.96 -0.79
CA LYS A 34 17.84 -14.47 -0.55
C LYS A 34 18.45 -14.98 0.76
N VAL A 35 17.74 -15.82 1.50
CA VAL A 35 18.16 -16.31 2.81
C VAL A 35 18.04 -17.82 2.91
N GLU A 36 18.80 -18.43 3.81
CA GLU A 36 18.87 -19.90 3.94
C GLU A 36 17.69 -20.46 4.73
N GLU A 37 17.45 -19.91 5.93
CA GLU A 37 16.37 -20.37 6.83
C GLU A 37 15.41 -19.21 7.10
N VAL A 38 14.12 -19.51 7.20
CA VAL A 38 13.07 -18.54 7.47
C VAL A 38 12.25 -18.96 8.68
N THR A 39 12.17 -18.07 9.67
CA THR A 39 11.25 -18.19 10.80
C THR A 39 10.26 -17.03 10.77
N ILE A 40 8.97 -17.33 10.88
CA ILE A 40 7.89 -16.32 10.99
C ILE A 40 7.26 -16.41 12.37
N VAL A 41 7.20 -15.31 13.10
CA VAL A 41 6.39 -15.16 14.31
C VAL A 41 5.16 -14.35 13.99
N SER A 42 4.00 -14.99 13.96
CA SER A 42 2.72 -14.39 13.55
C SER A 42 1.52 -15.11 14.17
N PRO A 43 0.32 -14.50 14.16
CA PRO A 43 -0.92 -15.24 14.34
C PRO A 43 -1.08 -16.31 13.25
N THR A 44 -1.73 -17.42 13.59
CA THR A 44 -2.00 -18.53 12.64
C THR A 44 -3.49 -18.70 12.35
N THR A 45 -4.32 -17.82 12.91
CA THR A 45 -5.78 -17.80 12.68
C THR A 45 -6.25 -16.41 12.28
N TYR A 46 -7.30 -16.36 11.45
CA TYR A 46 -7.92 -15.11 11.02
C TYR A 46 -9.40 -15.31 10.68
N ASN A 47 -10.28 -14.51 11.25
CA ASN A 47 -11.73 -14.70 11.18
C ASN A 47 -12.43 -13.98 10.02
N LYS A 48 -11.68 -13.29 9.15
CA LYS A 48 -12.24 -12.57 8.01
C LYS A 48 -11.79 -13.20 6.70
N LYS A 49 -12.59 -13.05 5.63
CA LYS A 49 -12.16 -13.44 4.29
C LYS A 49 -10.93 -12.62 3.88
N LEU A 50 -9.89 -13.28 3.48
CA LEU A 50 -8.62 -12.69 3.06
C LEU A 50 -8.24 -13.30 1.71
N LEU A 51 -7.80 -12.46 0.77
CA LEU A 51 -7.20 -12.95 -0.47
C LEU A 51 -5.82 -13.52 -0.14
N CYS A 52 -5.74 -14.84 -0.01
CA CYS A 52 -4.51 -15.54 0.36
C CYS A 52 -3.80 -16.11 -0.87
N SER A 53 -2.49 -16.27 -0.75
CA SER A 53 -1.65 -17.12 -1.60
C SER A 53 -0.67 -17.90 -0.73
N SER A 54 -0.19 -19.04 -1.24
CA SER A 54 0.86 -19.82 -0.60
C SER A 54 2.21 -19.16 -0.82
N PHE A 55 3.10 -19.25 0.17
CA PHE A 55 4.52 -18.94 -0.02
C PHE A 55 5.14 -19.95 -0.99
N LYS A 56 6.09 -19.51 -1.79
CA LYS A 56 6.85 -20.38 -2.70
C LYS A 56 7.72 -21.37 -1.93
N ARG A 57 8.27 -20.92 -0.81
CA ARG A 57 9.13 -21.71 0.07
C ARG A 57 8.29 -22.57 1.00
N GLN A 58 8.62 -23.85 1.17
CA GLN A 58 7.88 -24.81 2.00
C GLN A 58 8.56 -25.10 3.35
N ASP A 59 9.84 -24.80 3.48
CA ASP A 59 10.65 -25.02 4.68
C ASP A 59 10.59 -23.89 5.73
N ILE A 60 9.55 -23.08 5.67
CA ILE A 60 9.32 -21.98 6.62
C ILE A 60 8.95 -22.55 8.00
N GLN A 61 9.60 -22.06 9.05
CA GLN A 61 9.24 -22.34 10.42
C GLN A 61 8.27 -21.27 10.94
N VAL A 62 7.11 -21.67 11.45
CA VAL A 62 6.11 -20.74 11.98
C VAL A 62 5.95 -20.90 13.48
N THR A 63 6.25 -19.85 14.23
CA THR A 63 5.96 -19.75 15.65
C THR A 63 4.65 -19.01 15.84
N SER A 64 3.61 -19.75 16.22
CA SER A 64 2.28 -19.18 16.46
C SER A 64 2.24 -18.31 17.72
N VAL A 65 1.63 -17.13 17.59
CA VAL A 65 1.33 -16.19 18.68
C VAL A 65 -0.14 -15.77 18.61
N THR A 66 -0.69 -15.36 19.75
CA THR A 66 -2.05 -14.85 19.81
C THR A 66 -2.12 -13.49 19.14
N ASN A 67 -3.19 -13.24 18.39
CA ASN A 67 -3.43 -11.89 17.86
C ASN A 67 -3.65 -10.92 19.02
N ILE A 68 -2.96 -9.79 19.01
CA ILE A 68 -3.07 -8.72 20.01
C ILE A 68 -4.04 -7.68 19.49
N ASP A 69 -5.21 -7.59 20.11
CA ASP A 69 -6.34 -6.76 19.68
C ASP A 69 -7.02 -6.13 20.90
N PHE A 70 -7.28 -4.83 20.84
CA PHE A 70 -7.90 -4.04 21.91
C PHE A 70 -9.24 -3.43 21.48
N LEU A 71 -9.91 -3.99 20.47
CA LEU A 71 -11.16 -3.45 19.92
C LEU A 71 -12.35 -3.69 20.87
N ASN A 72 -12.29 -4.69 21.72
CA ASN A 72 -13.30 -4.95 22.75
C ASN A 72 -12.67 -5.50 24.03
N ILE A 73 -13.40 -5.46 25.15
CA ILE A 73 -12.92 -5.83 26.50
C ILE A 73 -12.41 -7.27 26.54
N ARG A 74 -13.12 -8.22 25.92
CA ARG A 74 -12.73 -9.63 25.90
C ARG A 74 -11.39 -9.81 25.19
N ASN A 75 -11.24 -9.23 24.02
CA ASN A 75 -9.99 -9.31 23.25
C ASN A 75 -8.85 -8.59 23.97
N ALA A 76 -9.13 -7.47 24.63
CA ALA A 76 -8.15 -6.74 25.41
C ALA A 76 -7.62 -7.61 26.59
N PHE A 77 -8.50 -8.30 27.31
CA PHE A 77 -8.09 -9.20 28.39
C PHE A 77 -7.24 -10.37 27.89
N ILE A 78 -7.67 -11.05 26.81
CA ILE A 78 -6.89 -12.12 26.17
C ILE A 78 -5.53 -11.60 25.70
N SER A 79 -5.50 -10.42 25.11
CA SER A 79 -4.28 -9.78 24.63
C SER A 79 -3.31 -9.49 25.76
N LEU A 80 -3.79 -8.93 26.88
CA LEU A 80 -2.96 -8.65 28.06
C LEU A 80 -2.30 -9.91 28.61
N LEU A 81 -3.06 -11.01 28.72
CA LEU A 81 -2.53 -12.31 29.19
C LEU A 81 -1.54 -12.92 28.18
N SER A 82 -1.71 -12.68 26.89
CA SER A 82 -0.85 -13.24 25.84
C SER A 82 0.45 -12.46 25.63
N ILE A 83 0.53 -11.18 26.06
CA ILE A 83 1.71 -10.33 25.87
C ILE A 83 2.98 -10.94 26.46
N PRO A 84 3.03 -11.42 27.75
CA PRO A 84 4.24 -12.02 28.29
C PRO A 84 4.70 -13.25 27.52
N VAL A 85 3.78 -14.14 27.17
CA VAL A 85 4.08 -15.36 26.41
C VAL A 85 4.64 -15.01 25.02
N THR A 86 3.99 -14.05 24.33
CA THR A 86 4.45 -13.57 23.03
C THR A 86 5.82 -12.91 23.14
N PHE A 87 6.07 -12.11 24.16
CA PHE A 87 7.36 -11.47 24.42
C PHE A 87 8.50 -12.49 24.56
N PHE A 88 8.31 -13.56 25.37
CA PHE A 88 9.32 -14.60 25.52
C PHE A 88 9.52 -15.44 24.25
N LYS A 89 8.46 -15.71 23.48
CA LYS A 89 8.58 -16.34 22.16
C LYS A 89 9.40 -15.49 21.20
N LEU A 90 9.17 -14.18 21.17
CA LEU A 90 9.94 -13.22 20.36
C LEU A 90 11.40 -13.16 20.80
N LEU A 91 11.69 -13.11 22.11
CA LEU A 91 13.05 -13.14 22.63
C LEU A 91 13.80 -14.40 22.17
N LYS A 92 13.16 -15.58 22.29
CA LYS A 92 13.74 -16.84 21.85
C LYS A 92 14.03 -16.79 20.34
N ALA A 93 13.05 -16.44 19.52
CA ALA A 93 13.21 -16.37 18.06
C ALA A 93 14.31 -15.37 17.66
N CYS A 94 14.36 -14.19 18.29
CA CYS A 94 15.43 -13.22 18.05
C CYS A 94 16.81 -13.73 18.45
N LYS A 95 16.93 -14.57 19.47
CA LYS A 95 18.21 -15.17 19.89
C LYS A 95 18.74 -16.16 18.85
N GLU A 96 17.85 -16.97 18.27
CA GLU A 96 18.15 -18.09 17.39
C GLU A 96 18.40 -17.70 15.92
N THR A 97 18.20 -16.45 15.54
CA THR A 97 18.30 -15.95 14.16
C THR A 97 19.41 -14.92 14.00
N ASP A 98 19.90 -14.73 12.77
CA ASP A 98 20.97 -13.78 12.43
C ASP A 98 20.43 -12.40 12.11
N HIS A 99 19.30 -12.32 11.39
CA HIS A 99 18.67 -11.09 10.94
C HIS A 99 17.22 -11.01 11.44
N ILE A 100 16.83 -9.87 12.02
CA ILE A 100 15.47 -9.61 12.51
C ILE A 100 14.77 -8.65 11.57
N HIS A 101 13.65 -9.08 10.97
CA HIS A 101 12.79 -8.26 10.12
C HIS A 101 11.45 -7.97 10.80
N LEU A 102 11.16 -6.70 11.07
CA LEU A 102 9.90 -6.25 11.66
C LEU A 102 8.93 -5.77 10.57
N ARG A 103 7.69 -6.28 10.62
CA ARG A 103 6.59 -5.75 9.80
C ARG A 103 5.71 -4.85 10.65
N CYS A 104 5.81 -3.56 10.42
CA CYS A 104 5.08 -2.50 11.11
C CYS A 104 4.13 -1.77 10.13
N PRO A 105 3.09 -1.08 10.62
CA PRO A 105 2.65 -1.02 12.00
C PRO A 105 1.80 -2.24 12.39
N GLY A 106 1.68 -2.49 13.69
CA GLY A 106 0.85 -3.54 14.27
C GLY A 106 1.27 -3.86 15.70
N ASN A 107 0.40 -4.47 16.49
CA ASN A 107 0.67 -4.68 17.91
C ASN A 107 1.80 -5.70 18.15
N ILE A 108 1.89 -6.76 17.33
CA ILE A 108 3.01 -7.70 17.38
C ILE A 108 4.29 -7.03 16.88
N GLY A 109 4.18 -6.17 15.85
CA GLY A 109 5.27 -5.33 15.39
C GLY A 109 5.78 -4.39 16.50
N LEU A 110 4.89 -3.83 17.34
CA LEU A 110 5.26 -3.02 18.50
C LEU A 110 6.06 -3.83 19.53
N LEU A 111 5.61 -5.05 19.86
CA LEU A 111 6.38 -5.95 20.73
C LEU A 111 7.74 -6.27 20.09
N GLY A 112 7.79 -6.50 18.80
CA GLY A 112 9.05 -6.67 18.05
C GLY A 112 9.97 -5.46 18.17
N CYS A 113 9.42 -4.22 18.08
CA CYS A 113 10.17 -2.99 18.32
C CYS A 113 10.78 -2.90 19.72
N ILE A 114 10.08 -3.46 20.74
CA ILE A 114 10.59 -3.50 22.11
C ILE A 114 11.64 -4.62 22.26
N VAL A 115 11.34 -5.82 21.81
CA VAL A 115 12.23 -6.99 21.97
C VAL A 115 13.57 -6.79 21.24
N GLN A 116 13.57 -6.15 20.08
CA GLN A 116 14.82 -5.89 19.32
C GLN A 116 15.85 -5.04 20.11
N LEU A 117 15.43 -4.30 21.13
CA LEU A 117 16.33 -3.51 21.98
C LEU A 117 17.36 -4.38 22.72
N PHE A 118 17.01 -5.63 23.02
CA PHE A 118 17.90 -6.60 23.67
C PHE A 118 18.94 -7.20 22.71
N PHE A 119 18.84 -6.90 21.42
CA PHE A 119 19.74 -7.44 20.38
C PHE A 119 20.45 -6.33 19.58
N PRO A 120 21.22 -5.44 20.22
CA PRO A 120 21.80 -4.27 19.56
C PRO A 120 22.84 -4.61 18.50
N ARG A 121 23.44 -5.80 18.55
CA ARG A 121 24.49 -6.24 17.60
C ARG A 121 23.96 -6.95 16.38
N LYS A 122 22.72 -7.45 16.41
CA LYS A 122 22.13 -8.16 15.26
C LYS A 122 21.79 -7.20 14.12
N ALA A 123 21.93 -7.67 12.89
CA ALA A 123 21.43 -6.97 11.72
C ALA A 123 19.89 -6.93 11.76
N LYS A 124 19.31 -5.79 11.41
CA LYS A 124 17.87 -5.60 11.53
C LYS A 124 17.32 -4.76 10.39
N THR A 125 16.11 -5.10 9.99
CA THR A 125 15.29 -4.28 9.10
C THR A 125 13.89 -4.12 9.67
N ALA A 126 13.26 -2.99 9.44
CA ALA A 126 11.85 -2.81 9.73
C ALA A 126 11.15 -2.25 8.48
N LYS A 127 10.12 -2.92 7.98
CA LYS A 127 9.24 -2.35 6.95
C LYS A 127 8.03 -1.72 7.60
N TYR A 128 7.96 -0.39 7.61
CA TYR A 128 6.76 0.32 8.06
C TYR A 128 5.80 0.49 6.88
N ALA A 129 4.90 -0.46 6.71
CA ALA A 129 3.98 -0.53 5.57
C ALA A 129 2.73 0.37 5.71
N GLY A 130 2.72 1.27 6.68
CA GLY A 130 1.66 2.26 6.92
C GLY A 130 2.06 3.67 6.51
N ASN A 131 1.22 4.63 6.91
CA ASN A 131 1.49 6.04 6.70
C ASN A 131 2.62 6.52 7.65
N TRP A 132 3.76 6.94 7.09
CA TRP A 132 4.88 7.47 7.86
C TRP A 132 4.80 8.98 8.09
N ASP A 133 3.88 9.70 7.45
CA ASP A 133 3.74 11.14 7.60
C ASP A 133 3.77 11.57 9.08
N PRO A 134 4.73 12.42 9.49
CA PRO A 134 4.82 12.91 10.87
C PRO A 134 3.57 13.65 11.35
N ASN A 135 2.84 14.30 10.42
CA ASN A 135 1.64 15.09 10.70
C ASN A 135 0.36 14.28 10.70
N ALA A 136 0.42 13.00 10.29
CA ALA A 136 -0.76 12.15 10.25
C ALA A 136 -1.28 11.80 11.65
N LYS A 137 -2.58 11.98 11.86
CA LYS A 137 -3.26 11.50 13.08
C LYS A 137 -3.23 9.98 13.10
N GLN A 138 -2.55 9.41 14.08
CA GLN A 138 -2.38 7.96 14.22
C GLN A 138 -2.60 7.49 15.65
N PRO A 139 -2.98 6.21 15.86
CA PRO A 139 -3.07 5.60 17.18
C PRO A 139 -1.76 5.73 17.99
N LEU A 140 -1.86 5.81 19.30
CA LEU A 140 -0.70 5.92 20.19
C LEU A 140 0.32 4.79 19.98
N SER A 141 -0.14 3.56 19.76
CA SER A 141 0.74 2.41 19.48
C SER A 141 1.57 2.60 18.22
N TYR A 142 1.01 3.24 17.17
CA TYR A 142 1.74 3.54 15.93
C TYR A 142 2.73 4.68 16.12
N ARG A 143 2.35 5.70 16.89
CA ARG A 143 3.25 6.81 17.25
C ARG A 143 4.45 6.30 18.07
N LEU A 144 4.20 5.40 19.03
CA LEU A 144 5.26 4.77 19.82
C LEU A 144 6.21 3.93 18.95
N GLN A 145 5.66 3.14 18.00
CA GLN A 145 6.49 2.41 17.04
C GLN A 145 7.39 3.33 16.23
N LYS A 146 6.83 4.40 15.68
CA LYS A 146 7.62 5.39 14.92
C LYS A 146 8.73 6.01 15.77
N TRP A 147 8.41 6.37 17.02
CA TRP A 147 9.38 6.94 17.94
C TRP A 147 10.52 5.97 18.26
N ILE A 148 10.21 4.69 18.57
CA ILE A 148 11.24 3.67 18.81
C ILE A 148 12.11 3.48 17.56
N LEU A 149 11.48 3.28 16.40
CA LEU A 149 12.16 3.01 15.14
C LEU A 149 13.03 4.20 14.68
N GLY A 150 12.58 5.43 14.92
CA GLY A 150 13.34 6.64 14.60
C GLY A 150 14.43 6.98 15.62
N ASN A 151 14.49 6.31 16.75
CA ASN A 151 15.51 6.56 17.78
C ASN A 151 16.72 5.65 17.56
N THR A 152 17.81 6.20 17.02
CA THR A 152 19.03 5.45 16.69
C THR A 152 19.83 4.97 17.91
N PHE A 153 19.57 5.50 19.11
CA PHE A 153 20.15 5.00 20.35
C PHE A 153 19.46 3.69 20.78
N LEU A 154 18.12 3.65 20.72
CA LEU A 154 17.34 2.47 21.03
C LEU A 154 17.42 1.43 19.92
N THR A 155 17.35 1.86 18.67
CA THR A 155 17.25 0.99 17.48
C THR A 155 18.60 0.96 16.75
N LYS A 156 19.55 0.20 17.31
CA LYS A 156 20.89 0.01 16.73
C LYS A 156 20.87 -1.03 15.61
N ASN A 157 21.73 -0.84 14.60
CA ASN A 157 21.89 -1.77 13.45
C ASN A 157 20.58 -2.12 12.74
N MET A 158 19.68 -1.15 12.58
CA MET A 158 18.40 -1.34 11.91
C MET A 158 18.19 -0.31 10.81
N ASN A 159 17.90 -0.79 9.62
CA ASN A 159 17.37 0.00 8.52
C ASN A 159 15.84 -0.01 8.57
N VAL A 160 15.22 1.16 8.68
CA VAL A 160 13.77 1.33 8.75
C VAL A 160 13.25 1.82 7.40
N LEU A 161 12.54 0.96 6.70
CA LEU A 161 12.05 1.18 5.34
C LEU A 161 10.66 1.81 5.41
N VAL A 162 10.54 3.05 4.93
CA VAL A 162 9.30 3.82 4.96
C VAL A 162 8.88 4.27 3.56
N TYR A 163 7.60 4.50 3.36
CA TYR A 163 7.10 5.00 2.08
C TYR A 163 7.25 6.52 1.99
N GLY A 164 7.87 6.98 0.90
CA GLY A 164 8.14 8.38 0.63
C GLY A 164 9.42 8.92 1.29
N GLU A 165 9.77 10.14 0.92
CA GLU A 165 10.87 10.89 1.51
C GLU A 165 10.33 11.90 2.51
N TRP A 166 10.97 11.97 3.68
CA TRP A 166 10.51 12.80 4.79
C TRP A 166 11.67 13.62 5.35
N HIS A 167 11.45 14.92 5.52
CA HIS A 167 12.46 15.80 6.11
C HIS A 167 12.69 15.50 7.60
N ALA A 168 13.85 15.88 8.10
CA ALA A 168 14.24 15.80 9.52
C ALA A 168 14.09 14.39 10.14
N GLN A 169 14.40 13.34 9.37
CA GLN A 169 14.40 11.96 9.86
C GLN A 169 15.80 11.54 10.34
N SER A 170 15.83 10.55 11.24
CA SER A 170 17.07 9.90 11.66
C SER A 170 17.70 9.11 10.51
N LYS A 171 19.02 8.96 10.53
CA LYS A 171 19.81 8.34 9.45
C LYS A 171 19.44 6.89 9.11
N ASN A 172 18.77 6.20 10.00
CA ASN A 172 18.32 4.83 9.80
C ASN A 172 16.94 4.72 9.12
N ILE A 173 16.24 5.84 8.92
CA ILE A 173 14.98 5.90 8.18
C ILE A 173 15.31 6.03 6.69
N LEU A 174 14.99 5.00 5.93
CA LEU A 174 15.29 4.93 4.50
C LEU A 174 14.01 5.00 3.68
N PRO A 175 13.93 5.91 2.70
CA PRO A 175 12.87 5.89 1.71
C PRO A 175 12.83 4.52 1.01
N PHE A 176 11.66 3.94 0.91
CA PHE A 176 11.48 2.65 0.28
C PHE A 176 10.16 2.60 -0.49
N PHE A 177 9.98 1.55 -1.27
CA PHE A 177 8.83 1.41 -2.14
C PHE A 177 8.29 -0.02 -2.11
N THR A 178 7.23 -0.27 -2.85
CA THR A 178 6.81 -1.60 -3.28
C THR A 178 6.51 -1.54 -4.77
N ALA A 179 6.70 -2.63 -5.48
CA ALA A 179 6.53 -2.72 -6.93
C ALA A 179 5.50 -3.79 -7.29
N THR A 180 4.90 -3.64 -8.47
CA THR A 180 3.94 -4.61 -9.03
C THR A 180 4.48 -5.23 -10.31
N TYR A 181 5.18 -4.46 -11.13
CA TYR A 181 5.61 -4.89 -12.46
C TYR A 181 7.12 -5.12 -12.54
N LYS A 182 7.51 -6.06 -13.39
CA LYS A 182 8.91 -6.29 -13.76
C LYS A 182 9.38 -5.27 -14.81
N GLU A 183 10.68 -5.26 -15.05
CA GLU A 183 11.31 -4.32 -15.97
C GLU A 183 10.95 -4.56 -17.44
N ASP A 184 10.79 -5.82 -17.83
CA ASP A 184 10.35 -6.24 -19.17
C ASP A 184 8.99 -5.67 -19.56
N LYS A 185 8.10 -5.43 -18.58
CA LYS A 185 6.78 -4.86 -18.81
C LYS A 185 6.79 -3.43 -19.38
N LYS A 186 7.90 -2.71 -19.32
CA LYS A 186 8.04 -1.33 -19.85
C LYS A 186 7.88 -1.26 -21.36
N GLU A 187 8.32 -2.27 -22.09
CA GLU A 187 8.34 -2.30 -23.56
C GLU A 187 6.95 -2.34 -24.19
N GLU A 188 5.94 -2.82 -23.42
CA GLU A 188 4.56 -2.94 -23.90
C GLU A 188 3.76 -1.63 -23.87
N ILE A 189 4.35 -0.51 -23.42
CA ILE A 189 3.59 0.69 -23.07
C ILE A 189 3.75 1.75 -24.13
N GLN A 190 2.66 1.99 -24.88
CA GLN A 190 2.54 3.07 -25.84
C GLN A 190 2.25 4.41 -25.15
N GLU A 191 2.58 5.52 -25.83
CA GLU A 191 2.17 6.86 -25.39
C GLU A 191 0.66 7.03 -25.45
N LYS A 192 0.12 7.72 -24.44
CA LYS A 192 -1.32 7.99 -24.37
C LYS A 192 -1.70 9.18 -25.23
N ASN A 193 -2.79 9.02 -25.95
CA ASN A 193 -3.44 10.13 -26.62
C ASN A 193 -4.42 10.81 -25.67
N PHE A 194 -4.13 12.04 -25.27
CA PHE A 194 -4.98 12.85 -24.41
C PHE A 194 -5.96 13.67 -25.24
N SER A 195 -7.09 13.04 -25.57
CA SER A 195 -8.21 13.64 -26.28
C SER A 195 -9.54 13.13 -25.72
N PRO A 196 -10.63 13.93 -25.81
CA PRO A 196 -11.94 13.44 -25.41
C PRO A 196 -12.41 12.27 -26.31
N PRO A 197 -13.31 11.38 -25.78
CA PRO A 197 -13.88 11.41 -24.44
C PRO A 197 -12.86 11.02 -23.37
N TRP A 198 -12.91 11.71 -22.20
CA TRP A 198 -11.96 11.51 -21.11
C TRP A 198 -12.34 10.30 -20.26
N ARG A 199 -11.46 9.31 -20.19
CA ARG A 199 -11.68 8.06 -19.46
C ARG A 199 -11.00 8.10 -18.10
N PHE A 200 -11.81 8.05 -17.06
CA PHE A 200 -11.37 8.00 -15.67
C PHE A 200 -11.47 6.58 -15.14
N LEU A 201 -10.63 6.25 -14.19
CA LEU A 201 -10.54 4.95 -13.57
C LEU A 201 -10.51 5.09 -12.04
N PHE A 202 -11.28 4.25 -11.35
CA PHE A 202 -11.15 4.03 -9.91
C PHE A 202 -10.83 2.55 -9.68
N VAL A 203 -9.74 2.25 -8.95
CA VAL A 203 -9.35 0.88 -8.61
C VAL A 203 -9.14 0.78 -7.11
N GLY A 204 -9.93 -0.07 -6.45
CA GLY A 204 -9.78 -0.30 -5.02
C GLY A 204 -11.05 -0.74 -4.30
N ASN A 205 -10.90 -1.06 -3.02
CA ASN A 205 -12.04 -1.43 -2.19
C ASN A 205 -13.05 -0.28 -2.06
N LEU A 206 -14.35 -0.56 -2.24
CA LEU A 206 -15.44 0.42 -2.15
C LEU A 206 -15.81 0.67 -0.68
N SER A 207 -14.85 1.19 0.08
CA SER A 207 -15.00 1.52 1.51
C SER A 207 -15.13 3.03 1.74
N PRO A 208 -15.65 3.46 2.90
CA PRO A 208 -15.70 4.88 3.25
C PRO A 208 -14.34 5.58 3.19
N GLY A 209 -13.27 4.89 3.61
CA GLY A 209 -11.91 5.43 3.61
C GLY A 209 -11.34 5.71 2.22
N LYS A 210 -11.79 4.99 1.19
CA LYS A 210 -11.38 5.21 -0.21
C LYS A 210 -12.19 6.30 -0.92
N ARG A 211 -13.31 6.74 -0.35
CA ARG A 211 -14.20 7.81 -0.86
C ARG A 211 -14.62 7.65 -2.33
N PRO A 212 -15.04 6.47 -2.80
CA PRO A 212 -15.45 6.28 -4.20
C PRO A 212 -16.61 7.20 -4.61
N LEU A 213 -17.53 7.55 -3.70
CA LEU A 213 -18.61 8.50 -3.96
C LEU A 213 -18.09 9.89 -4.35
N TYR A 214 -16.94 10.31 -3.84
CA TYR A 214 -16.34 11.58 -4.23
C TYR A 214 -15.88 11.56 -5.69
N ALA A 215 -15.34 10.44 -6.16
CA ALA A 215 -15.00 10.26 -7.58
C ALA A 215 -16.25 10.37 -8.47
N LEU A 216 -17.35 9.69 -8.12
CA LEU A 216 -18.62 9.81 -8.87
C LEU A 216 -19.12 11.27 -8.91
N LYS A 217 -19.08 11.99 -7.79
CA LYS A 217 -19.50 13.40 -7.70
C LYS A 217 -18.64 14.34 -8.56
N LEU A 218 -17.37 14.02 -8.78
CA LEU A 218 -16.51 14.79 -9.69
C LEU A 218 -16.88 14.49 -11.15
N ILE A 219 -17.13 13.24 -11.52
CA ILE A 219 -17.58 12.88 -12.86
C ILE A 219 -18.91 13.53 -13.19
N GLU A 220 -19.89 13.47 -12.28
CA GLU A 220 -21.17 14.17 -12.42
C GLU A 220 -20.98 15.68 -12.70
N ALA A 221 -20.10 16.31 -11.91
CA ALA A 221 -19.87 17.74 -12.03
C ALA A 221 -19.15 18.13 -13.36
N LEU A 222 -18.23 17.29 -13.84
CA LEU A 222 -17.58 17.47 -15.13
C LEU A 222 -18.58 17.28 -16.29
N TYR A 223 -19.42 16.24 -16.20
CA TYR A 223 -20.48 15.99 -17.19
C TYR A 223 -21.46 17.16 -17.27
N LYS A 224 -21.91 17.69 -16.12
CA LYS A 224 -22.79 18.88 -16.05
C LYS A 224 -22.14 20.15 -16.63
N LYS A 225 -20.83 20.20 -16.76
CA LYS A 225 -20.09 21.26 -17.49
C LYS A 225 -19.97 20.98 -19.00
N GLY A 226 -20.62 19.94 -19.52
CA GLY A 226 -20.55 19.57 -20.95
C GLY A 226 -19.27 18.86 -21.35
N ILE A 227 -18.48 18.35 -20.41
CA ILE A 227 -17.25 17.61 -20.70
C ILE A 227 -17.58 16.14 -20.91
N ALA A 228 -17.19 15.57 -22.05
CA ALA A 228 -17.38 14.15 -22.34
C ALA A 228 -16.44 13.31 -21.47
N VAL A 229 -17.00 12.64 -20.45
CA VAL A 229 -16.29 11.85 -19.43
C VAL A 229 -16.92 10.48 -19.24
N SER A 230 -16.12 9.50 -18.84
CA SER A 230 -16.60 8.22 -18.33
C SER A 230 -15.76 7.77 -17.13
N LEU A 231 -16.30 6.90 -16.28
CA LEU A 231 -15.63 6.34 -15.11
C LEU A 231 -15.83 4.82 -15.04
N ASP A 232 -14.74 4.09 -15.10
CA ASP A 232 -14.73 2.66 -14.80
C ASP A 232 -14.33 2.42 -13.35
N VAL A 233 -15.16 1.68 -12.61
CA VAL A 233 -14.96 1.38 -11.19
C VAL A 233 -14.65 -0.09 -11.00
N TYR A 234 -13.41 -0.39 -10.64
CA TYR A 234 -12.92 -1.74 -10.33
C TYR A 234 -12.72 -1.92 -8.84
N GLY A 235 -13.37 -2.93 -8.30
CA GLY A 235 -13.36 -3.27 -6.89
C GLY A 235 -14.75 -3.51 -6.35
N ASP A 236 -14.80 -3.98 -5.10
CA ASP A 236 -16.04 -4.26 -4.39
C ASP A 236 -15.93 -3.78 -2.94
N GLY A 237 -17.05 -3.72 -2.23
CA GLY A 237 -17.07 -3.33 -0.81
C GLY A 237 -18.41 -2.79 -0.33
N ALA A 238 -18.43 -2.43 0.95
CA ALA A 238 -19.65 -2.04 1.65
C ALA A 238 -20.40 -0.82 1.05
N LYS A 239 -19.77 -0.05 0.18
CA LYS A 239 -20.38 1.12 -0.46
C LYS A 239 -20.95 0.83 -1.85
N ARG A 240 -20.80 -0.37 -2.40
CA ARG A 240 -21.23 -0.67 -3.77
C ARG A 240 -22.67 -0.27 -4.06
N ASN A 241 -23.62 -0.76 -3.29
CA ASN A 241 -25.06 -0.48 -3.53
C ASN A 241 -25.35 1.02 -3.45
N VAL A 242 -24.71 1.75 -2.52
CA VAL A 242 -24.87 3.20 -2.39
C VAL A 242 -24.34 3.95 -3.61
N LEU A 243 -23.29 3.46 -4.23
CA LEU A 243 -22.69 4.06 -5.42
C LEU A 243 -23.51 3.79 -6.67
N GLU A 244 -24.02 2.57 -6.84
CA GLU A 244 -24.90 2.19 -7.95
C GLU A 244 -26.23 2.96 -7.87
N GLN A 245 -26.81 3.08 -6.66
CA GLN A 245 -28.00 3.90 -6.45
C GLN A 245 -27.75 5.38 -6.79
N TYR A 246 -26.63 5.94 -6.30
CA TYR A 246 -26.26 7.32 -6.61
C TYR A 246 -26.10 7.53 -8.13
N SER A 247 -25.50 6.59 -8.82
CA SER A 247 -25.34 6.64 -10.28
C SER A 247 -26.69 6.67 -11.00
N SER A 248 -27.61 5.79 -10.60
CA SER A 248 -28.99 5.75 -11.14
C SER A 248 -29.76 7.03 -10.87
N ASP A 249 -29.80 7.51 -9.61
CA ASP A 249 -30.57 8.66 -9.21
C ASP A 249 -30.12 9.98 -9.86
N ASN A 250 -28.85 10.04 -10.30
CA ASN A 250 -28.27 11.22 -10.92
C ASN A 250 -28.04 11.07 -12.45
N GLY A 251 -28.60 10.03 -13.09
CA GLY A 251 -28.51 9.83 -14.54
C GLY A 251 -27.10 9.57 -15.05
N LEU A 252 -26.28 8.85 -14.25
CA LEU A 252 -24.87 8.56 -14.58
C LEU A 252 -24.67 7.12 -15.07
N THR A 253 -25.72 6.35 -15.31
CA THR A 253 -25.65 4.93 -15.68
C THR A 253 -24.87 4.68 -16.98
N ASP A 254 -24.94 5.59 -17.94
CA ASP A 254 -24.21 5.50 -19.20
C ASP A 254 -22.76 6.00 -19.08
N LEU A 255 -22.41 6.67 -17.98
CA LEU A 255 -21.09 7.27 -17.75
C LEU A 255 -20.24 6.49 -16.76
N VAL A 256 -20.87 5.72 -15.84
CA VAL A 256 -20.18 5.01 -14.76
C VAL A 256 -20.45 3.52 -14.84
N SER A 257 -19.40 2.74 -15.02
CA SER A 257 -19.47 1.28 -15.10
C SER A 257 -18.84 0.63 -13.86
N PHE A 258 -19.57 -0.27 -13.20
CA PHE A 258 -19.10 -1.02 -12.02
C PHE A 258 -18.74 -2.45 -12.39
N HIS A 259 -17.45 -2.77 -12.36
CA HIS A 259 -16.91 -4.06 -12.83
C HIS A 259 -16.68 -5.08 -11.70
N GLY A 260 -16.81 -4.67 -10.43
CA GLY A 260 -16.49 -5.53 -9.29
C GLY A 260 -14.98 -5.84 -9.19
N ASN A 261 -14.67 -6.89 -8.45
CA ASN A 261 -13.28 -7.37 -8.36
C ASN A 261 -12.89 -8.11 -9.64
N GLN A 262 -11.83 -7.68 -10.28
CA GLN A 262 -11.33 -8.26 -11.53
C GLN A 262 -9.88 -8.78 -11.39
N PRO A 263 -9.49 -9.78 -12.20
CA PRO A 263 -8.11 -10.24 -12.30
C PRO A 263 -7.14 -9.12 -12.72
N ALA A 264 -5.87 -9.25 -12.33
CA ALA A 264 -4.85 -8.25 -12.63
C ALA A 264 -4.71 -7.92 -14.13
N ALA A 265 -4.88 -8.90 -15.02
CA ALA A 265 -4.82 -8.69 -16.47
C ALA A 265 -5.91 -7.74 -16.98
N ILE A 266 -7.13 -7.82 -16.42
CA ILE A 266 -8.23 -6.91 -16.77
C ILE A 266 -7.94 -5.49 -16.26
N ILE A 267 -7.44 -5.36 -15.04
CA ILE A 267 -7.05 -4.05 -14.47
C ILE A 267 -5.91 -3.42 -15.30
N GLU A 268 -4.95 -4.23 -15.73
CA GLU A 268 -3.86 -3.76 -16.60
C GLU A 268 -4.38 -3.24 -17.95
N LYS A 269 -5.34 -3.94 -18.56
CA LYS A 269 -6.02 -3.47 -19.78
C LYS A 269 -6.71 -2.13 -19.51
N ALA A 270 -7.43 -1.99 -18.40
CA ALA A 270 -8.08 -0.75 -18.02
C ALA A 270 -7.06 0.40 -17.83
N TYR A 271 -5.89 0.15 -17.23
CA TYR A 271 -4.81 1.14 -17.17
C TYR A 271 -4.33 1.55 -18.57
N LYS A 272 -4.19 0.60 -19.50
CA LYS A 272 -3.77 0.92 -20.87
C LYS A 272 -4.78 1.81 -21.61
N GLU A 273 -6.06 1.65 -21.35
CA GLU A 273 -7.16 2.32 -22.07
C GLU A 273 -7.61 3.65 -21.41
N SER A 274 -7.33 3.89 -20.14
CA SER A 274 -7.77 5.07 -19.40
C SER A 274 -6.74 6.20 -19.42
N HIS A 275 -7.20 7.44 -19.16
CA HIS A 275 -6.34 8.63 -19.08
C HIS A 275 -5.98 9.00 -17.65
N PHE A 276 -6.93 8.83 -16.72
CA PHE A 276 -6.80 9.27 -15.33
C PHE A 276 -7.11 8.17 -14.35
N LEU A 277 -6.39 8.15 -13.22
CA LEU A 277 -6.77 7.38 -12.04
C LEU A 277 -7.28 8.32 -10.96
N MET A 278 -8.47 8.06 -10.40
CA MET A 278 -9.01 8.79 -9.26
C MET A 278 -8.80 8.02 -7.96
N LEU A 279 -8.12 8.64 -6.97
CA LEU A 279 -7.91 8.05 -5.65
C LEU A 279 -8.12 9.10 -4.53
N PRO A 280 -9.36 9.46 -4.17
CA PRO A 280 -9.66 10.45 -3.13
C PRO A 280 -9.59 9.88 -1.71
N SER A 281 -8.67 8.98 -1.42
CA SER A 281 -8.55 8.24 -0.17
C SER A 281 -8.29 9.13 1.06
N GLN A 282 -8.72 8.67 2.25
CA GLN A 282 -8.43 9.31 3.53
C GLN A 282 -7.05 8.96 4.09
N SER A 283 -6.58 7.76 3.81
CA SER A 283 -5.32 7.25 4.33
C SER A 283 -4.77 6.18 3.41
N GLU A 284 -3.46 6.23 3.19
CA GLU A 284 -2.70 5.24 2.45
C GLU A 284 -1.35 5.02 3.14
N GLY A 285 -0.74 3.87 2.89
CA GLY A 285 0.70 3.69 3.09
C GLY A 285 1.42 4.02 1.78
N TRP A 286 1.57 3.02 0.93
CA TRP A 286 1.95 3.15 -0.48
C TRP A 286 0.73 2.82 -1.34
N PRO A 287 0.12 3.79 -2.00
CA PRO A 287 -1.04 3.53 -2.87
C PRO A 287 -0.58 2.85 -4.17
N LYS A 288 -0.51 1.51 -4.14
CA LYS A 288 -0.04 0.71 -5.30
C LYS A 288 -0.73 1.10 -6.60
N VAL A 289 -2.04 1.34 -6.54
CA VAL A 289 -2.85 1.70 -7.72
C VAL A 289 -2.39 3.01 -8.37
N ILE A 290 -1.84 3.97 -7.61
CA ILE A 290 -1.22 5.18 -8.18
C ILE A 290 0.04 4.80 -8.95
N ALA A 291 0.95 4.04 -8.33
CA ALA A 291 2.18 3.62 -9.00
C ALA A 291 1.88 2.74 -10.23
N GLU A 292 0.90 1.84 -10.13
CA GLU A 292 0.45 1.00 -11.24
C GLU A 292 -0.12 1.84 -12.40
N ALA A 293 -1.01 2.77 -12.11
CA ALA A 293 -1.58 3.67 -13.11
C ALA A 293 -0.49 4.53 -13.78
N MET A 294 0.40 5.13 -12.99
CA MET A 294 1.54 5.92 -13.49
C MET A 294 2.46 5.08 -14.37
N PHE A 295 2.66 3.80 -14.04
CA PHE A 295 3.48 2.88 -14.84
C PHE A 295 2.96 2.76 -16.28
N PHE A 296 1.64 2.81 -16.47
CA PHE A 296 0.97 2.83 -17.77
C PHE A 296 0.69 4.25 -18.30
N GLY A 297 1.25 5.27 -17.70
CA GLY A 297 1.13 6.65 -18.17
C GLY A 297 -0.22 7.32 -17.87
N LEU A 298 -1.02 6.83 -16.93
CA LEU A 298 -2.17 7.59 -16.44
C LEU A 298 -1.71 8.79 -15.61
N VAL A 299 -2.52 9.83 -15.64
CA VAL A 299 -2.35 10.98 -14.74
C VAL A 299 -3.18 10.75 -13.48
N PRO A 300 -2.57 10.54 -12.31
CA PRO A 300 -3.31 10.36 -11.06
C PRO A 300 -3.98 11.65 -10.60
N ILE A 301 -5.19 11.52 -10.06
CA ILE A 301 -5.96 12.56 -9.37
C ILE A 301 -6.22 12.03 -7.96
N ALA A 302 -5.49 12.54 -6.98
CA ALA A 302 -5.47 11.92 -5.65
C ALA A 302 -5.40 12.94 -4.51
N THR A 303 -5.81 12.55 -3.32
CA THR A 303 -5.67 13.38 -2.11
C THR A 303 -4.22 13.46 -1.65
N PRO A 304 -3.77 14.62 -1.11
CA PRO A 304 -2.40 14.82 -0.63
C PRO A 304 -2.17 14.15 0.72
N ILE A 305 -2.19 12.83 0.75
CA ILE A 305 -2.04 12.02 1.97
C ILE A 305 -0.80 11.12 1.87
N SER A 306 -0.15 10.83 3.01
CA SER A 306 1.02 9.98 3.06
C SER A 306 2.07 10.40 2.02
N CYS A 307 2.64 9.44 1.28
CA CYS A 307 3.64 9.69 0.25
C CYS A 307 3.08 10.19 -1.10
N VAL A 308 1.76 10.41 -1.23
CA VAL A 308 1.15 10.85 -2.50
C VAL A 308 1.74 12.17 -3.02
N PRO A 309 1.93 13.24 -2.20
CA PRO A 309 2.55 14.47 -2.69
C PRO A 309 3.98 14.25 -3.25
N TRP A 310 4.74 13.36 -2.65
CA TRP A 310 6.07 12.96 -3.13
C TRP A 310 5.97 12.15 -4.44
N MET A 311 5.04 11.18 -4.53
CA MET A 311 4.81 10.42 -5.75
C MET A 311 4.42 11.32 -6.94
N LEU A 312 3.56 12.31 -6.70
CA LEU A 312 3.09 13.23 -7.72
C LEU A 312 4.00 14.45 -7.95
N ASP A 313 5.14 14.53 -7.22
CA ASP A 313 6.11 15.62 -7.32
C ASP A 313 5.43 17.00 -7.32
N LYS A 314 4.67 17.28 -6.27
CA LYS A 314 3.91 18.52 -6.14
C LYS A 314 3.06 18.85 -7.37
N GLU A 315 2.56 17.81 -8.07
CA GLU A 315 1.70 17.85 -9.26
C GLU A 315 2.39 17.86 -10.62
N ASN A 316 3.70 17.77 -10.70
CA ASN A 316 4.36 17.53 -11.98
C ASN A 316 3.94 16.20 -12.62
N ARG A 317 3.49 15.22 -11.82
CA ARG A 317 3.09 13.86 -12.26
C ARG A 317 1.61 13.56 -12.06
N GLY A 318 0.79 14.53 -11.64
CA GLY A 318 -0.63 14.27 -11.35
C GLY A 318 -1.37 15.54 -10.93
N ILE A 319 -2.51 15.35 -10.27
CA ILE A 319 -3.36 16.43 -9.73
C ILE A 319 -3.67 16.09 -8.26
N LEU A 320 -3.45 17.03 -7.35
CA LEU A 320 -3.78 16.88 -5.94
C LEU A 320 -5.19 17.43 -5.65
N LEU A 321 -6.04 16.64 -5.03
CA LEU A 321 -7.41 17.01 -4.65
C LEU A 321 -7.43 17.82 -3.36
N SER A 322 -8.24 18.88 -3.34
CA SER A 322 -8.53 19.68 -2.14
C SER A 322 -9.67 19.11 -1.30
N LEU A 323 -10.47 18.20 -1.87
CA LEU A 323 -11.76 17.70 -1.37
C LEU A 323 -12.87 18.75 -1.33
N SER A 324 -12.70 19.88 -2.01
CA SER A 324 -13.75 20.82 -2.37
C SER A 324 -14.27 20.45 -3.76
N LYS A 325 -15.50 19.92 -3.86
CA LYS A 325 -16.07 19.48 -5.14
C LYS A 325 -15.96 20.56 -6.23
N LYS A 326 -16.32 21.80 -5.90
CA LYS A 326 -16.26 22.93 -6.84
C LYS A 326 -14.83 23.18 -7.31
N THR A 327 -13.90 23.37 -6.35
CA THR A 327 -12.49 23.66 -6.65
C THR A 327 -11.85 22.56 -7.48
N ASP A 328 -12.07 21.30 -7.08
CA ASP A 328 -11.48 20.15 -7.77
C ASP A 328 -12.07 19.96 -9.18
N THR A 329 -13.38 20.17 -9.34
CA THR A 329 -14.04 20.12 -10.67
C THR A 329 -13.52 21.20 -11.58
N ASP A 330 -13.43 22.46 -11.11
CA ASP A 330 -12.95 23.58 -11.92
C ASP A 330 -11.51 23.38 -12.35
N ARG A 331 -10.68 22.89 -11.44
CA ARG A 331 -9.28 22.60 -11.69
C ARG A 331 -9.08 21.45 -12.69
N ILE A 332 -9.80 20.35 -12.54
CA ILE A 332 -9.74 19.23 -13.49
C ILE A 332 -10.20 19.72 -14.87
N ALA A 333 -11.32 20.42 -14.94
CA ALA A 333 -11.84 20.97 -16.21
C ALA A 333 -10.82 21.89 -16.92
N GLU A 334 -10.06 22.70 -16.17
CA GLU A 334 -9.02 23.56 -16.73
C GLU A 334 -7.83 22.75 -17.28
N VAL A 335 -7.39 21.74 -16.55
CA VAL A 335 -6.29 20.87 -16.98
C VAL A 335 -6.67 20.07 -18.24
N LEU A 336 -7.94 19.68 -18.38
CA LEU A 336 -8.44 18.98 -19.59
C LEU A 336 -8.39 19.82 -20.86
N LYS A 337 -8.33 21.15 -20.75
CA LYS A 337 -8.18 22.07 -21.90
C LYS A 337 -6.74 22.13 -22.44
N THR A 338 -5.79 21.58 -21.73
CA THR A 338 -4.36 21.65 -22.06
C THR A 338 -3.73 20.25 -22.27
N PRO A 339 -4.03 19.57 -23.40
CA PRO A 339 -3.53 18.21 -23.67
C PRO A 339 -2.00 18.08 -23.63
N GLY A 340 -1.27 19.13 -24.02
CA GLY A 340 0.20 19.16 -23.92
C GLY A 340 0.71 19.03 -22.48
N ASN A 341 0.08 19.72 -21.55
CA ASN A 341 0.40 19.60 -20.11
C ASN A 341 0.08 18.19 -19.58
N LEU A 342 -1.07 17.61 -19.98
CA LEU A 342 -1.43 16.24 -19.62
C LEU A 342 -0.40 15.21 -20.14
N ARG A 343 0.07 15.38 -21.39
CA ARG A 343 1.11 14.53 -21.96
C ARG A 343 2.41 14.64 -21.16
N SER A 344 2.83 15.84 -20.79
CA SER A 344 4.03 16.05 -19.96
C SER A 344 3.89 15.38 -18.59
N LYS A 345 2.73 15.53 -17.92
CA LYS A 345 2.45 14.85 -16.63
C LYS A 345 2.47 13.33 -16.78
N SER A 346 1.88 12.79 -17.83
CA SER A 346 1.85 11.36 -18.14
C SER A 346 3.26 10.79 -18.34
N LEU A 347 4.10 11.46 -19.13
CA LEU A 347 5.48 11.04 -19.37
C LEU A 347 6.29 11.06 -18.07
N ALA A 348 6.21 12.14 -17.29
CA ALA A 348 6.90 12.25 -16.00
C ALA A 348 6.41 11.19 -14.98
N ALA A 349 5.10 10.90 -14.95
CA ALA A 349 4.51 9.86 -14.13
C ALA A 349 5.01 8.47 -14.51
N LYS A 350 4.99 8.17 -15.81
CA LYS A 350 5.45 6.91 -16.39
C LYS A 350 6.93 6.67 -16.07
N GLU A 351 7.80 7.65 -16.38
CA GLU A 351 9.24 7.56 -16.10
C GLU A 351 9.52 7.31 -14.63
N TRP A 352 8.90 8.08 -13.74
CA TRP A 352 9.07 7.90 -12.30
C TRP A 352 8.61 6.51 -11.83
N SER A 353 7.42 6.05 -12.23
CA SER A 353 6.89 4.77 -11.77
C SER A 353 7.68 3.59 -12.32
N GLN A 354 8.12 3.66 -13.57
CA GLN A 354 8.92 2.62 -14.22
C GLN A 354 10.33 2.47 -13.63
N TYR A 355 10.79 3.42 -12.81
CA TYR A 355 11.99 3.26 -12.01
C TYR A 355 11.79 2.28 -10.85
N TYR A 356 10.57 2.10 -10.33
CA TYR A 356 10.23 1.24 -9.20
C TYR A 356 9.70 -0.12 -9.66
N THR A 357 10.58 -0.94 -10.25
CA THR A 357 10.26 -2.29 -10.72
C THR A 357 10.53 -3.35 -9.66
N LEU A 358 9.98 -4.58 -9.86
CA LEU A 358 10.28 -5.74 -9.02
C LEU A 358 11.78 -6.11 -9.06
N ASN A 359 12.43 -5.96 -10.23
CA ASN A 359 13.85 -6.19 -10.38
C ASN A 359 14.67 -5.23 -9.49
N ARG A 360 14.29 -3.94 -9.45
CA ARG A 360 14.91 -2.97 -8.57
C ARG A 360 14.60 -3.26 -7.11
N PHE A 361 13.36 -3.60 -6.78
CA PHE A 361 12.94 -3.97 -5.43
C PHE A 361 13.79 -5.12 -4.88
N GLU A 362 14.03 -6.15 -5.68
CA GLU A 362 14.89 -7.28 -5.35
C GLU A 362 16.35 -6.85 -5.10
N LYS A 363 16.90 -5.99 -5.97
CA LYS A 363 18.27 -5.44 -5.80
C LYS A 363 18.40 -4.63 -4.51
N GLU A 364 17.41 -3.80 -4.18
CA GLU A 364 17.43 -3.01 -2.94
C GLU A 364 17.30 -3.89 -1.69
N ILE A 365 16.51 -4.97 -1.74
CA ILE A 365 16.45 -5.97 -0.65
C ILE A 365 17.82 -6.64 -0.44
N GLN A 366 18.50 -7.01 -1.51
CA GLN A 366 19.83 -7.64 -1.41
C GLN A 366 20.87 -6.77 -0.68
N LYS A 367 20.79 -5.45 -0.80
CA LYS A 367 21.68 -4.52 -0.09
C LYS A 367 21.40 -4.44 1.42
N LEU A 368 20.25 -4.92 1.86
CA LEU A 368 19.78 -4.82 3.25
C LEU A 368 20.06 -6.12 4.04
N LEU A 369 20.38 -7.18 3.35
CA LEU A 369 20.71 -8.51 3.89
C LEU A 369 22.23 -8.73 3.95
#